data_6fac5b261bd016e8768a30fdaf93bcbf
#
_entry.id   6fac5b261bd016e8768a30fdaf93bcbf
#
_cell.length_a   1.000
_cell.length_b   1.000
_cell.length_c   1.000
_cell.angle_alpha   90.00
_cell.angle_beta   90.00
_cell.angle_gamma   90.00
#
_symmetry.space_group_name_H-M   'P 1'
#
loop_
_entity.id
_entity.type
_entity.pdbx_description
1 polymer ?
#
loop_
_entity_poly.entity_id
_entity_poly.type
_entity_poly.pdbx_seq_one_letter_code
_entity_poly.pdbx_strand_id
1 'polypeptide(L)'
;MSEQTPTIGDDLPEQLRIRREKRADLIAQGIDPYPVAVARTKTLGEVRTKYQGLETDTATGDIESLTGRIIFKRDTGKLCFATLREGDGTELQAMFSLDKVGEDSITAWKSQVDLGDIVSVTGEIITSKRGELSILANSWQLASKSLRPLPNEHNPLSEETRVRMRYVDLIVRPEARVTARMRPTVMRSLRQTFHDLDFIEVETPMLQVQHGGAAARPFKSFSNAY
;
A
#
# COMPACT_ATOMS: atom_id res chain seq x y z
N MET A 1 8.38 -46.62 10.52
CA MET A 1 8.38 -45.72 9.35
C MET A 1 7.82 -44.40 9.83
N SER A 2 8.69 -43.46 10.09
CA SER A 2 8.29 -42.10 10.52
C SER A 2 7.84 -41.31 9.28
N GLU A 3 6.55 -41.02 9.18
CA GLU A 3 6.01 -40.08 8.21
C GLU A 3 6.61 -38.67 8.51
N GLN A 4 7.52 -38.24 7.66
CA GLN A 4 7.96 -36.86 7.63
C GLN A 4 6.81 -36.03 7.08
N THR A 5 6.20 -35.26 7.95
CA THR A 5 5.25 -34.19 7.55
C THR A 5 5.98 -33.26 6.57
N PRO A 6 5.48 -33.04 5.33
CA PRO A 6 6.16 -32.16 4.39
C PRO A 6 6.20 -30.76 4.97
N THR A 7 7.40 -30.25 5.12
CA THR A 7 7.62 -28.83 5.48
C THR A 7 7.05 -27.98 4.36
N ILE A 8 6.13 -27.05 4.69
CA ILE A 8 5.41 -26.13 3.77
C ILE A 8 6.39 -25.21 2.99
N GLY A 9 7.62 -25.62 2.73
CA GLY A 9 8.68 -24.80 2.13
C GLY A 9 9.12 -25.21 0.73
N ASP A 10 9.06 -26.47 0.39
CA ASP A 10 9.81 -27.00 -0.75
C ASP A 10 9.14 -26.82 -2.13
N ASP A 11 7.86 -26.42 -2.18
CA ASP A 11 7.07 -26.26 -3.42
C ASP A 11 6.69 -24.79 -3.74
N LEU A 12 7.28 -23.82 -3.04
CA LEU A 12 6.95 -22.40 -3.28
C LEU A 12 7.82 -21.80 -4.40
N PRO A 13 7.24 -20.97 -5.27
CA PRO A 13 8.03 -20.19 -6.22
C PRO A 13 9.19 -19.46 -5.51
N GLU A 14 10.36 -19.49 -6.11
CA GLU A 14 11.62 -18.98 -5.52
C GLU A 14 11.49 -17.59 -4.89
N GLN A 15 10.81 -16.67 -5.55
CA GLN A 15 10.60 -15.32 -5.02
C GLN A 15 9.77 -15.29 -3.72
N LEU A 16 8.81 -16.20 -3.58
CA LEU A 16 8.03 -16.30 -2.34
C LEU A 16 8.89 -16.86 -1.20
N ARG A 17 9.72 -17.84 -1.50
CA ARG A 17 10.65 -18.44 -0.53
C ARG A 17 11.63 -17.39 -0.02
N ILE A 18 12.32 -16.68 -0.91
CA ILE A 18 13.28 -15.61 -0.57
C ILE A 18 12.62 -14.53 0.32
N ARG A 19 11.41 -14.09 0.00
CA ARG A 19 10.72 -13.05 0.80
C ARG A 19 10.32 -13.55 2.19
N ARG A 20 9.98 -14.83 2.31
CA ARG A 20 9.68 -15.46 3.61
C ARG A 20 10.96 -15.64 4.45
N GLU A 21 12.06 -16.00 3.83
CA GLU A 21 13.39 -16.06 4.48
C GLU A 21 13.79 -14.69 5.01
N LYS A 22 13.74 -13.64 4.18
CA LYS A 22 14.00 -12.25 4.62
C LYS A 22 13.10 -11.84 5.79
N ARG A 23 11.84 -12.21 5.78
CA ARG A 23 10.94 -11.96 6.92
C ARG A 23 11.39 -12.69 8.18
N ALA A 24 11.78 -13.93 8.07
CA ALA A 24 12.28 -14.72 9.20
C ALA A 24 13.58 -14.12 9.77
N ASP A 25 14.48 -13.67 8.89
CA ASP A 25 15.74 -13.02 9.26
C ASP A 25 15.49 -11.69 10.01
N LEU A 26 14.53 -10.88 9.55
CA LEU A 26 14.13 -9.66 10.23
C LEU A 26 13.66 -9.96 11.66
N ILE A 27 12.79 -10.95 11.83
CA ILE A 27 12.29 -11.37 13.16
C ILE A 27 13.44 -11.89 14.05
N ALA A 28 14.35 -12.68 13.49
CA ALA A 28 15.51 -13.20 14.21
C ALA A 28 16.46 -12.07 14.68
N GLN A 29 16.52 -10.95 13.95
CA GLN A 29 17.26 -9.73 14.31
C GLN A 29 16.49 -8.83 15.29
N GLY A 30 15.28 -9.22 15.72
CA GLY A 30 14.41 -8.41 16.61
C GLY A 30 13.72 -7.25 15.90
N ILE A 31 13.69 -7.24 14.56
CA ILE A 31 13.01 -6.23 13.74
C ILE A 31 11.60 -6.73 13.43
N ASP A 32 10.57 -5.97 13.84
CA ASP A 32 9.19 -6.30 13.50
C ASP A 32 8.91 -5.92 12.02
N PRO A 33 8.62 -6.90 11.15
CA PRO A 33 8.28 -6.64 9.75
C PRO A 33 6.88 -6.05 9.55
N TYR A 34 6.08 -5.93 10.63
CA TYR A 34 4.70 -5.41 10.64
C TYR A 34 4.41 -4.54 11.85
N PRO A 35 5.19 -3.48 12.10
CA PRO A 35 5.01 -2.66 13.29
C PRO A 35 3.62 -2.03 13.32
N VAL A 36 3.07 -1.87 14.53
CA VAL A 36 1.74 -1.29 14.75
C VAL A 36 1.68 0.17 14.30
N ALA A 37 2.78 0.89 14.42
CA ALA A 37 2.89 2.29 14.02
C ALA A 37 4.26 2.59 13.41
N VAL A 38 4.28 3.52 12.47
CA VAL A 38 5.48 4.11 11.88
C VAL A 38 5.32 5.61 11.80
N ALA A 39 6.43 6.35 11.73
CA ALA A 39 6.39 7.80 11.61
C ALA A 39 5.74 8.21 10.27
N ARG A 40 4.79 9.15 10.34
CA ARG A 40 4.17 9.79 9.17
C ARG A 40 3.71 11.18 9.56
N THR A 41 4.24 12.21 8.90
CA THR A 41 3.88 13.61 9.13
C THR A 41 2.95 14.16 8.06
N LYS A 42 3.14 13.72 6.80
CA LYS A 42 2.35 14.13 5.63
C LYS A 42 2.06 12.98 4.68
N THR A 43 1.08 13.20 3.81
CA THR A 43 0.85 12.39 2.62
C THR A 43 1.80 12.79 1.50
N LEU A 44 2.01 11.91 0.51
CA LEU A 44 2.79 12.24 -0.69
C LEU A 44 2.09 13.35 -1.49
N GLY A 45 0.75 13.36 -1.50
CA GLY A 45 -0.05 14.39 -2.16
C GLY A 45 0.12 15.78 -1.53
N GLU A 46 0.13 15.88 -0.18
CA GLU A 46 0.40 17.12 0.53
C GLU A 46 1.79 17.67 0.23
N VAL A 47 2.79 16.79 0.18
CA VAL A 47 4.17 17.18 -0.19
C VAL A 47 4.21 17.69 -1.63
N ARG A 48 3.62 16.98 -2.59
CA ARG A 48 3.59 17.44 -3.99
C ARG A 48 2.87 18.79 -4.14
N THR A 49 1.80 19.01 -3.39
CA THR A 49 1.06 20.28 -3.41
C THR A 49 1.86 21.42 -2.78
N LYS A 50 2.47 21.17 -1.60
CA LYS A 50 3.24 22.20 -0.87
C LYS A 50 4.47 22.67 -1.62
N TYR A 51 5.16 21.74 -2.31
CA TYR A 51 6.43 22.02 -2.98
C TYR A 51 6.31 22.05 -4.52
N GLN A 52 5.12 22.35 -5.02
CA GLN A 52 4.90 22.51 -6.45
C GLN A 52 5.72 23.70 -6.99
N GLY A 53 6.50 23.49 -8.04
CA GLY A 53 7.29 24.54 -8.66
C GLY A 53 8.63 24.86 -7.94
N LEU A 54 9.08 24.01 -7.02
CA LEU A 54 10.39 24.16 -6.42
C LEU A 54 11.50 24.05 -7.49
N GLU A 55 12.47 24.95 -7.45
CA GLU A 55 13.61 24.96 -8.40
C GLU A 55 14.44 23.68 -8.29
N THR A 56 15.14 23.34 -9.37
CA THR A 56 16.04 22.16 -9.39
C THR A 56 17.20 22.32 -8.41
N ASP A 57 17.67 21.19 -7.87
CA ASP A 57 18.80 21.11 -6.94
C ASP A 57 18.61 21.98 -5.68
N THR A 58 17.37 22.07 -5.19
CA THR A 58 17.01 22.85 -4.00
C THR A 58 16.77 21.92 -2.82
N ALA A 59 17.39 22.26 -1.68
CA ALA A 59 17.13 21.69 -0.36
C ALA A 59 16.20 22.64 0.41
N THR A 60 15.10 22.12 0.98
CA THR A 60 14.10 22.97 1.66
C THR A 60 14.39 23.19 3.14
N GLY A 61 15.22 22.34 3.76
CA GLY A 61 15.40 22.28 5.21
C GLY A 61 14.24 21.60 5.96
N ASP A 62 13.11 21.32 5.30
CA ASP A 62 11.94 20.72 5.92
C ASP A 62 12.12 19.19 6.03
N ILE A 63 12.08 18.69 7.26
CA ILE A 63 12.15 17.25 7.54
C ILE A 63 10.74 16.69 7.69
N GLU A 64 10.43 15.70 6.87
CA GLU A 64 9.13 15.02 6.89
C GLU A 64 9.31 13.49 7.02
N SER A 65 8.29 12.83 7.54
CA SER A 65 8.20 11.37 7.53
C SER A 65 7.08 10.96 6.61
N LEU A 66 7.41 10.20 5.56
CA LEU A 66 6.48 9.81 4.51
C LEU A 66 6.37 8.29 4.43
N THR A 67 5.17 7.81 4.15
CA THR A 67 4.94 6.38 3.97
C THR A 67 4.49 6.08 2.55
N GLY A 68 4.92 4.94 2.01
CA GLY A 68 4.49 4.53 0.69
C GLY A 68 4.90 3.10 0.36
N ARG A 69 4.23 2.53 -0.63
CA ARG A 69 4.59 1.24 -1.21
C ARG A 69 5.70 1.44 -2.22
N ILE A 70 6.74 0.62 -2.12
CA ILE A 70 7.84 0.62 -3.07
C ILE A 70 7.39 -0.03 -4.37
N ILE A 71 7.36 0.75 -5.45
CA ILE A 71 6.99 0.28 -6.79
C ILE A 71 8.17 0.23 -7.75
N PHE A 72 9.24 0.95 -7.43
CA PHE A 72 10.50 0.95 -8.15
C PHE A 72 11.65 1.06 -7.17
N LYS A 73 12.76 0.38 -7.47
CA LYS A 73 14.00 0.44 -6.69
C LYS A 73 15.18 0.34 -7.64
N ARG A 74 16.16 1.24 -7.47
CA ARG A 74 17.41 1.23 -8.22
C ARG A 74 18.57 1.49 -7.28
N ASP A 75 19.58 0.65 -7.39
CA ASP A 75 20.84 0.74 -6.66
C ASP A 75 21.94 1.22 -7.60
N THR A 76 22.65 2.26 -7.19
CA THR A 76 23.82 2.83 -7.91
C THR A 76 25.07 2.86 -7.04
N GLY A 77 25.21 1.91 -6.11
CA GLY A 77 26.34 1.82 -5.18
C GLY A 77 26.14 2.67 -3.93
N LYS A 78 26.65 3.88 -3.89
CA LYS A 78 26.54 4.78 -2.72
C LYS A 78 25.22 5.52 -2.63
N LEU A 79 24.39 5.44 -3.67
CA LEU A 79 23.09 6.09 -3.75
C LEU A 79 22.04 5.10 -4.23
N CYS A 80 20.95 4.97 -3.48
CA CYS A 80 19.78 4.17 -3.87
C CYS A 80 18.59 5.07 -4.08
N PHE A 81 17.75 4.69 -5.05
CA PHE A 81 16.50 5.36 -5.37
C PHE A 81 15.34 4.40 -5.19
N ALA A 82 14.23 4.91 -4.74
CA ALA A 82 12.96 4.20 -4.74
C ALA A 82 11.83 5.15 -5.13
N THR A 83 10.77 4.60 -5.72
CA THR A 83 9.52 5.33 -5.90
C THR A 83 8.53 4.80 -4.88
N LEU A 84 8.05 5.68 -4.03
CA LEU A 84 6.98 5.43 -3.07
C LEU A 84 5.65 5.78 -3.72
N ARG A 85 4.63 4.92 -3.53
CA ARG A 85 3.26 5.16 -4.00
C ARG A 85 2.27 5.04 -2.85
N GLU A 86 1.37 6.01 -2.73
CA GLU A 86 0.24 5.97 -1.80
C GLU A 86 -0.99 5.25 -2.37
N GLY A 87 -1.98 5.04 -1.52
CA GLY A 87 -3.24 4.37 -1.90
C GLY A 87 -4.08 5.12 -2.93
N ASP A 88 -3.90 6.43 -3.09
CA ASP A 88 -4.54 7.23 -4.13
C ASP A 88 -3.82 7.12 -5.49
N GLY A 89 -2.60 6.60 -5.51
CA GLY A 89 -1.75 6.49 -6.68
C GLY A 89 -0.69 7.58 -6.78
N THR A 90 -0.66 8.54 -5.84
CA THR A 90 0.38 9.57 -5.78
C THR A 90 1.74 8.95 -5.55
N GLU A 91 2.74 9.40 -6.29
CA GLU A 91 4.11 8.91 -6.24
C GLU A 91 5.09 10.00 -5.82
N LEU A 92 6.13 9.61 -5.11
CA LEU A 92 7.27 10.46 -4.76
C LEU A 92 8.56 9.65 -4.78
N GLN A 93 9.64 10.27 -5.25
CA GLN A 93 10.97 9.67 -5.20
C GLN A 93 11.52 9.70 -3.78
N ALA A 94 12.13 8.61 -3.33
CA ALA A 94 12.97 8.55 -2.14
C ALA A 94 14.43 8.29 -2.57
N MET A 95 15.36 9.04 -1.97
CA MET A 95 16.79 8.95 -2.22
C MET A 95 17.50 8.57 -0.92
N PHE A 96 18.34 7.54 -0.98
CA PHE A 96 19.11 7.04 0.16
C PHE A 96 20.59 7.19 -0.19
N SER A 97 21.26 8.16 0.44
CA SER A 97 22.68 8.37 0.29
C SER A 97 23.44 7.70 1.44
N LEU A 98 24.53 7.01 1.11
CA LEU A 98 25.44 6.41 2.10
C LEU A 98 25.87 7.41 3.18
N ASP A 99 26.15 8.64 2.78
CA ASP A 99 26.62 9.71 3.69
C ASP A 99 25.53 10.17 4.69
N LYS A 100 24.25 9.99 4.36
CA LYS A 100 23.11 10.40 5.21
C LYS A 100 22.58 9.25 6.08
N VAL A 101 22.38 8.07 5.51
CA VAL A 101 21.74 6.94 6.22
C VAL A 101 22.75 5.99 6.87
N GLY A 102 24.03 6.04 6.48
CA GLY A 102 25.08 5.16 6.96
C GLY A 102 25.16 3.81 6.21
N GLU A 103 26.28 3.12 6.38
CA GLU A 103 26.60 1.90 5.64
C GLU A 103 25.69 0.73 6.01
N ASP A 104 25.46 0.52 7.30
CA ASP A 104 24.58 -0.56 7.78
C ASP A 104 23.15 -0.39 7.27
N SER A 105 22.63 0.84 7.32
CA SER A 105 21.27 1.16 6.90
C SER A 105 21.08 1.00 5.38
N ILE A 106 22.07 1.39 4.57
CA ILE A 106 21.98 1.22 3.12
C ILE A 106 22.14 -0.25 2.71
N THR A 107 22.94 -1.02 3.43
CA THR A 107 23.08 -2.46 3.24
C THR A 107 21.80 -3.20 3.60
N ALA A 108 21.18 -2.85 4.72
CA ALA A 108 19.87 -3.36 5.11
C ALA A 108 18.79 -2.99 4.08
N TRP A 109 18.76 -1.75 3.59
CA TRP A 109 17.86 -1.33 2.51
C TRP A 109 17.98 -2.21 1.27
N LYS A 110 19.21 -2.50 0.85
CA LYS A 110 19.48 -3.31 -0.34
C LYS A 110 19.05 -4.77 -0.19
N SER A 111 19.34 -5.37 0.96
CA SER A 111 19.15 -6.79 1.20
C SER A 111 17.74 -7.16 1.67
N GLN A 112 17.11 -6.32 2.51
CA GLN A 112 15.87 -6.67 3.20
C GLN A 112 14.62 -6.14 2.51
N VAL A 113 14.74 -5.01 1.76
CA VAL A 113 13.58 -4.30 1.18
C VAL A 113 13.35 -4.72 -0.26
N ASP A 114 12.12 -5.12 -0.56
CA ASP A 114 11.69 -5.60 -1.88
C ASP A 114 10.61 -4.71 -2.49
N LEU A 115 10.39 -4.84 -3.81
CA LEU A 115 9.25 -4.23 -4.49
C LEU A 115 7.94 -4.75 -3.90
N GLY A 116 7.04 -3.84 -3.58
CA GLY A 116 5.77 -4.14 -2.92
C GLY A 116 5.76 -3.92 -1.41
N ASP A 117 6.93 -3.84 -0.76
CA ASP A 117 7.02 -3.48 0.66
C ASP A 117 6.47 -2.08 0.89
N ILE A 118 5.93 -1.84 2.09
CA ILE A 118 5.55 -0.50 2.54
C ILE A 118 6.61 -0.06 3.54
N VAL A 119 7.10 1.16 3.36
CA VAL A 119 8.13 1.77 4.22
C VAL A 119 7.69 3.14 4.70
N SER A 120 8.25 3.55 5.83
CA SER A 120 8.31 4.93 6.29
C SER A 120 9.72 5.45 6.04
N VAL A 121 9.83 6.61 5.43
CA VAL A 121 11.10 7.30 5.16
C VAL A 121 11.03 8.67 5.82
N THR A 122 11.99 8.96 6.67
CA THR A 122 12.15 10.28 7.31
C THR A 122 13.37 10.98 6.71
N GLY A 123 13.18 12.19 6.24
CA GLY A 123 14.24 12.95 5.60
C GLY A 123 13.81 14.32 5.13
N GLU A 124 14.75 14.99 4.47
CA GLU A 124 14.56 16.33 3.93
C GLU A 124 13.84 16.29 2.57
N ILE A 125 12.89 17.19 2.38
CA ILE A 125 12.26 17.37 1.07
C ILE A 125 13.19 18.20 0.19
N ILE A 126 13.52 17.68 -0.97
CA ILE A 126 14.44 18.28 -1.93
C ILE A 126 13.91 18.16 -3.35
N THR A 127 14.47 18.94 -4.26
CA THR A 127 14.46 18.62 -5.69
C THR A 127 15.82 18.07 -6.10
N SER A 128 15.80 16.98 -6.83
CA SER A 128 17.04 16.38 -7.36
C SER A 128 17.67 17.29 -8.43
N LYS A 129 18.93 17.03 -8.79
CA LYS A 129 19.63 17.72 -9.90
C LYS A 129 18.89 17.62 -11.25
N ARG A 130 17.97 16.68 -11.39
CA ARG A 130 17.11 16.52 -12.58
C ARG A 130 15.72 17.14 -12.43
N GLY A 131 15.46 17.82 -11.31
CA GLY A 131 14.18 18.49 -11.03
C GLY A 131 13.11 17.57 -10.44
N GLU A 132 13.41 16.29 -10.11
CA GLU A 132 12.42 15.42 -9.49
C GLU A 132 12.28 15.72 -8.00
N LEU A 133 11.06 16.01 -7.56
CA LEU A 133 10.73 16.20 -6.14
C LEU A 133 10.96 14.88 -5.37
N SER A 134 11.75 14.94 -4.33
CA SER A 134 12.24 13.77 -3.63
C SER A 134 12.31 14.00 -2.12
N ILE A 135 12.27 12.90 -1.36
CA ILE A 135 12.71 12.89 0.03
C ILE A 135 14.14 12.33 0.09
N LEU A 136 15.08 13.11 0.60
CA LEU A 136 16.44 12.67 0.90
C LEU A 136 16.45 12.05 2.29
N ALA A 137 16.51 10.73 2.35
CA ALA A 137 16.38 9.98 3.58
C ALA A 137 17.51 10.24 4.58
N ASN A 138 17.13 10.53 5.82
CA ASN A 138 18.00 10.45 7.00
C ASN A 138 17.85 9.08 7.67
N SER A 139 16.65 8.51 7.63
CA SER A 139 16.35 7.17 8.16
C SER A 139 15.16 6.56 7.44
N TRP A 140 14.98 5.25 7.60
CA TRP A 140 13.83 4.52 7.09
C TRP A 140 13.46 3.38 8.03
N GLN A 141 12.22 2.94 7.95
CA GLN A 141 11.67 1.82 8.69
C GLN A 141 10.73 1.01 7.81
N LEU A 142 10.79 -0.31 7.92
CA LEU A 142 9.80 -1.18 7.29
C LEU A 142 8.46 -1.03 8.01
N ALA A 143 7.40 -0.75 7.26
CA ALA A 143 6.04 -0.68 7.77
C ALA A 143 5.24 -1.95 7.48
N SER A 144 5.52 -2.62 6.35
CA SER A 144 4.90 -3.91 6.03
C SER A 144 5.71 -4.65 4.98
N LYS A 145 6.14 -5.86 5.30
CA LYS A 145 6.83 -6.77 4.38
C LYS A 145 5.85 -7.45 3.42
N SER A 146 6.05 -7.27 2.13
CA SER A 146 5.29 -7.96 1.09
C SER A 146 5.85 -9.34 0.83
N LEU A 147 5.06 -10.38 1.09
CA LEU A 147 5.48 -11.78 0.90
C LEU A 147 5.23 -12.31 -0.51
N ARG A 148 4.50 -11.55 -1.34
CA ARG A 148 4.21 -11.91 -2.73
C ARG A 148 4.64 -10.78 -3.66
N PRO A 149 5.29 -11.09 -4.80
CA PRO A 149 5.56 -10.08 -5.80
C PRO A 149 4.24 -9.51 -6.36
N LEU A 150 4.26 -8.22 -6.68
CA LEU A 150 3.13 -7.59 -7.35
C LEU A 150 3.11 -7.97 -8.84
N PRO A 151 1.93 -8.12 -9.44
CA PRO A 151 1.79 -8.22 -10.89
C PRO A 151 2.39 -6.99 -11.57
N ASN A 152 2.92 -7.18 -12.76
CA ASN A 152 3.50 -6.12 -13.59
C ASN A 152 2.90 -6.14 -15.00
N GLU A 153 3.34 -5.23 -15.86
CA GLU A 153 2.86 -5.11 -17.24
C GLU A 153 3.12 -6.36 -18.09
N HIS A 154 4.17 -7.12 -17.77
CA HIS A 154 4.52 -8.36 -18.49
C HIS A 154 3.70 -9.57 -18.03
N ASN A 155 3.09 -9.49 -16.87
CA ASN A 155 2.22 -10.53 -16.32
C ASN A 155 0.95 -9.89 -15.71
N PRO A 156 0.03 -9.39 -16.56
CA PRO A 156 -1.18 -8.73 -16.09
C PRO A 156 -2.14 -9.71 -15.43
N LEU A 157 -2.96 -9.19 -14.53
CA LEU A 157 -4.03 -9.97 -13.90
C LEU A 157 -5.10 -10.36 -14.92
N SER A 158 -5.53 -11.63 -14.90
CA SER A 158 -6.74 -12.07 -15.59
C SER A 158 -7.99 -11.41 -14.99
N GLU A 159 -9.10 -11.37 -15.74
CA GLU A 159 -10.35 -10.80 -15.24
C GLU A 159 -10.87 -11.53 -14.00
N GLU A 160 -10.80 -12.85 -13.98
CA GLU A 160 -11.17 -13.64 -12.81
C GLU A 160 -10.31 -13.28 -11.59
N THR A 161 -9.00 -13.16 -11.77
CA THR A 161 -8.08 -12.77 -10.68
C THR A 161 -8.38 -11.36 -10.19
N ARG A 162 -8.73 -10.41 -11.06
CA ARG A 162 -9.14 -9.05 -10.67
C ARG A 162 -10.36 -9.02 -9.75
N VAL A 163 -11.32 -9.92 -9.98
CA VAL A 163 -12.52 -10.04 -9.15
C VAL A 163 -12.20 -10.73 -7.83
N ARG A 164 -11.50 -11.86 -7.87
CA ARG A 164 -11.17 -12.67 -6.68
C ARG A 164 -10.14 -12.02 -5.77
N MET A 165 -9.13 -11.36 -6.36
CA MET A 165 -8.06 -10.67 -5.64
C MET A 165 -8.17 -9.15 -5.83
N ARG A 166 -9.35 -8.60 -5.52
CA ARG A 166 -9.66 -7.19 -5.75
C ARG A 166 -8.63 -6.24 -5.11
N TYR A 167 -8.07 -6.60 -3.96
CA TYR A 167 -7.03 -5.83 -3.29
C TYR A 167 -5.76 -5.70 -4.15
N VAL A 168 -5.36 -6.74 -4.88
CA VAL A 168 -4.20 -6.67 -5.79
C VAL A 168 -4.51 -5.77 -6.98
N ASP A 169 -5.70 -5.93 -7.59
CA ASP A 169 -6.17 -5.09 -8.69
C ASP A 169 -6.14 -3.59 -8.31
N LEU A 170 -6.59 -3.24 -7.09
CA LEU A 170 -6.54 -1.87 -6.58
C LEU A 170 -5.11 -1.36 -6.35
N ILE A 171 -4.16 -2.23 -5.99
CA ILE A 171 -2.76 -1.85 -5.82
C ILE A 171 -2.11 -1.51 -7.16
N VAL A 172 -2.34 -2.33 -8.20
CA VAL A 172 -1.57 -2.24 -9.45
C VAL A 172 -2.24 -1.42 -10.54
N ARG A 173 -3.58 -1.33 -10.56
CA ARG A 173 -4.32 -0.67 -11.65
C ARG A 173 -4.95 0.66 -11.25
N PRO A 174 -4.57 1.77 -11.92
CA PRO A 174 -5.19 3.08 -11.69
C PRO A 174 -6.69 3.09 -11.95
N GLU A 175 -7.16 2.46 -13.02
CA GLU A 175 -8.58 2.41 -13.43
C GLU A 175 -9.44 1.70 -12.38
N ALA A 176 -8.90 0.65 -11.74
CA ALA A 176 -9.58 -0.04 -10.65
C ALA A 176 -9.81 0.89 -9.45
N ARG A 177 -8.83 1.74 -9.13
CA ARG A 177 -8.96 2.74 -8.05
C ARG A 177 -9.99 3.82 -8.39
N VAL A 178 -9.99 4.32 -9.63
CA VAL A 178 -10.99 5.29 -10.11
C VAL A 178 -12.40 4.70 -9.96
N THR A 179 -12.62 3.48 -10.47
CA THR A 179 -13.92 2.80 -10.38
C THR A 179 -14.34 2.56 -8.93
N ALA A 180 -13.42 2.14 -8.07
CA ALA A 180 -13.70 1.90 -6.66
C ALA A 180 -14.11 3.19 -5.91
N ARG A 181 -13.55 4.34 -6.28
CA ARG A 181 -13.89 5.66 -5.71
C ARG A 181 -15.17 6.25 -6.30
N MET A 182 -15.50 5.93 -7.54
CA MET A 182 -16.71 6.43 -8.20
C MET A 182 -17.97 5.99 -7.46
N ARG A 183 -18.09 4.71 -7.11
CA ARG A 183 -19.28 4.18 -6.42
C ARG A 183 -19.60 4.89 -5.11
N PRO A 184 -18.67 5.06 -4.13
CA PRO A 184 -18.94 5.82 -2.92
C PRO A 184 -19.31 7.28 -3.20
N THR A 185 -18.72 7.90 -4.25
CA THR A 185 -19.03 9.27 -4.64
C THR A 185 -20.48 9.39 -5.13
N VAL A 186 -20.92 8.46 -5.98
CA VAL A 186 -22.32 8.41 -6.45
C VAL A 186 -23.28 8.21 -5.27
N MET A 187 -22.98 7.25 -4.37
CA MET A 187 -23.82 7.00 -3.20
C MET A 187 -23.90 8.22 -2.26
N ARG A 188 -22.80 8.92 -2.07
CA ARG A 188 -22.78 10.17 -1.29
C ARG A 188 -23.65 11.24 -1.94
N SER A 189 -23.53 11.41 -3.25
CA SER A 189 -24.31 12.39 -4.01
C SER A 189 -25.81 12.08 -3.93
N LEU A 190 -26.21 10.82 -4.06
CA LEU A 190 -27.61 10.42 -3.90
C LEU A 190 -28.15 10.71 -2.50
N ARG A 191 -27.42 10.34 -1.45
CA ARG A 191 -27.80 10.63 -0.07
C ARG A 191 -27.93 12.13 0.17
N GLN A 192 -26.97 12.92 -0.33
CA GLN A 192 -27.01 14.38 -0.20
C GLN A 192 -28.25 14.96 -0.89
N THR A 193 -28.56 14.50 -2.11
CA THR A 193 -29.75 14.95 -2.85
C THR A 193 -31.03 14.67 -2.07
N PHE A 194 -31.19 13.46 -1.51
CA PHE A 194 -32.36 13.16 -0.70
C PHE A 194 -32.42 13.96 0.59
N HIS A 195 -31.29 14.15 1.26
CA HIS A 195 -31.20 15.00 2.44
C HIS A 195 -31.61 16.45 2.14
N ASP A 196 -31.14 17.02 1.02
CA ASP A 196 -31.46 18.39 0.61
C ASP A 196 -32.93 18.55 0.22
N LEU A 197 -33.64 17.44 -0.10
CA LEU A 197 -35.08 17.37 -0.35
C LEU A 197 -35.89 17.03 0.90
N ASP A 198 -35.28 17.08 2.08
CA ASP A 198 -35.91 16.82 3.40
C ASP A 198 -36.41 15.37 3.58
N PHE A 199 -35.76 14.40 2.92
CA PHE A 199 -35.97 12.97 3.18
C PHE A 199 -35.16 12.51 4.39
N ILE A 200 -35.74 11.61 5.16
CA ILE A 200 -35.08 10.97 6.31
C ILE A 200 -34.55 9.59 5.87
N GLU A 201 -33.25 9.36 6.02
CA GLU A 201 -32.65 8.03 5.82
C GLU A 201 -33.01 7.14 7.03
N VAL A 202 -33.54 5.95 6.76
CA VAL A 202 -33.94 4.99 7.79
C VAL A 202 -33.33 3.62 7.49
N GLU A 203 -33.06 2.86 8.54
CA GLU A 203 -32.65 1.46 8.46
C GLU A 203 -33.87 0.57 8.77
N THR A 204 -34.36 -0.15 7.78
CA THR A 204 -35.46 -1.10 7.95
C THR A 204 -34.91 -2.50 8.17
N PRO A 205 -35.64 -3.36 8.95
CA PRO A 205 -35.22 -4.75 9.16
C PRO A 205 -35.10 -5.52 7.86
N MET A 206 -33.95 -6.19 7.64
CA MET A 206 -33.75 -7.07 6.48
C MET A 206 -34.55 -8.37 6.56
N LEU A 207 -34.76 -8.88 7.77
CA LEU A 207 -35.54 -10.09 8.02
C LEU A 207 -36.91 -9.70 8.56
N GLN A 208 -37.95 -10.25 7.96
CA GLN A 208 -39.33 -9.95 8.31
C GLN A 208 -40.13 -11.25 8.51
N VAL A 209 -41.12 -11.22 9.38
CA VAL A 209 -41.99 -12.37 9.66
C VAL A 209 -42.96 -12.62 8.49
N GLN A 210 -43.40 -11.54 7.84
CA GLN A 210 -44.30 -11.61 6.70
C GLN A 210 -43.56 -11.26 5.41
N HIS A 211 -43.83 -12.09 4.36
CA HIS A 211 -43.33 -11.77 3.02
C HIS A 211 -44.04 -10.53 2.49
N GLY A 212 -43.27 -9.50 2.14
CA GLY A 212 -43.77 -8.28 1.52
C GLY A 212 -42.86 -7.84 0.37
N GLY A 213 -43.38 -6.96 -0.51
CA GLY A 213 -42.60 -6.38 -1.61
C GLY A 213 -42.82 -7.10 -2.94
N ALA A 214 -41.78 -7.11 -3.80
CA ALA A 214 -41.87 -7.65 -5.15
C ALA A 214 -42.18 -9.14 -5.19
N ALA A 215 -42.72 -9.63 -6.33
CA ALA A 215 -43.08 -11.03 -6.56
C ALA A 215 -41.89 -12.01 -6.64
N ALA A 216 -40.81 -11.74 -5.91
CA ALA A 216 -39.64 -12.59 -5.83
C ALA A 216 -39.82 -13.69 -4.78
N ARG A 217 -39.32 -14.89 -5.07
CA ARG A 217 -39.33 -16.00 -4.12
C ARG A 217 -38.43 -15.68 -2.92
N PRO A 218 -38.99 -15.57 -1.68
CA PRO A 218 -38.17 -15.30 -0.51
C PRO A 218 -37.30 -16.49 -0.14
N PHE A 219 -36.14 -16.25 0.46
CA PHE A 219 -35.44 -17.28 1.22
C PHE A 219 -35.95 -17.26 2.68
N LYS A 220 -35.99 -18.42 3.32
CA LYS A 220 -36.37 -18.54 4.73
C LYS A 220 -35.16 -18.87 5.57
N SER A 221 -35.04 -18.19 6.70
CA SER A 221 -33.96 -18.38 7.68
C SER A 221 -34.58 -18.74 9.03
N PHE A 222 -33.77 -19.31 9.90
CA PHE A 222 -34.17 -19.70 11.27
C PHE A 222 -33.22 -19.02 12.27
N SER A 223 -33.80 -18.45 13.34
CA SER A 223 -33.04 -17.97 14.48
C SER A 223 -33.35 -18.88 15.67
N ASN A 224 -32.31 -19.45 16.28
CA ASN A 224 -32.46 -20.29 17.49
C ASN A 224 -32.57 -19.46 18.78
N ALA A 225 -32.47 -18.12 18.67
CA ALA A 225 -32.53 -17.21 19.82
C ALA A 225 -33.93 -16.63 20.10
N TYR A 226 -34.91 -16.94 19.20
CA TYR A 226 -36.31 -16.48 19.31
C TYR A 226 -37.25 -17.61 19.05
#